data_ec4e02e6c8985e7d8f439bd1119998eb
#
_entry.id   ec4e02e6c8985e7d8f439bd1119998eb
#
_cell.length_a   1.000
_cell.length_b   1.000
_cell.length_c   1.000
_cell.angle_alpha   90.00
_cell.angle_beta   90.00
_cell.angle_gamma   90.00
#
_symmetry.space_group_name_H-M   'P 1'
#
loop_
_entity.id
_entity.type
_entity.pdbx_description
1 polymer ?
#
loop_
_entity_poly.entity_id
_entity_poly.type
_entity_poly.pdbx_seq_one_letter_code
_entity_poly.pdbx_strand_id
1 'polypeptide(L)'
;MTLQVLVIDDDFRVAQLHAATVSRTPGFAVAHISPNLADAVRWLSEGGNRIDLALLDLYLPDGGGLELMRRLDCDVFVVSAAAESVTVRTALSRGALAYLIKPFPDDMLIDRLTAYARYRAVLDRLQVVAQAELDLALRTLHAPSSNRPKGHSALTEQAVGRAVVEADSPVSAADVADQVGISRATAQRYLSLLSESGSIAMQLRYGATGRPEHRFSAPD
;
A
#
# COMPACT_ATOMS: atom_id res chain seq x y z
N MET A 1 14.54 8.16 -4.06
CA MET A 1 14.55 8.75 -2.71
C MET A 1 14.12 7.65 -1.75
N THR A 2 14.80 7.49 -0.60
CA THR A 2 14.45 6.48 0.41
C THR A 2 13.61 7.15 1.48
N LEU A 3 12.39 6.65 1.72
CA LEU A 3 11.46 7.17 2.72
C LEU A 3 11.88 6.68 4.11
N GLN A 4 12.00 7.63 5.05
CA GLN A 4 12.44 7.36 6.41
C GLN A 4 11.25 7.07 7.31
N VAL A 5 11.30 5.93 8.01
CA VAL A 5 10.20 5.46 8.86
C VAL A 5 10.61 5.44 10.32
N LEU A 6 9.79 6.06 11.15
CA LEU A 6 9.84 5.97 12.62
C LEU A 6 8.85 4.89 13.06
N VAL A 7 9.31 3.88 13.80
CA VAL A 7 8.44 2.85 14.39
C VAL A 7 8.26 3.15 15.88
N ILE A 8 7.02 3.27 16.35
CA ILE A 8 6.67 3.61 17.73
C ILE A 8 5.75 2.54 18.28
N ASP A 9 6.26 1.67 19.14
CA ASP A 9 5.56 0.50 19.67
C ASP A 9 6.26 0.07 20.96
N ASP A 10 5.52 -0.15 22.03
CA ASP A 10 6.08 -0.53 23.35
C ASP A 10 6.45 -2.02 23.43
N ASP A 11 5.84 -2.85 22.58
CA ASP A 11 6.28 -4.24 22.41
C ASP A 11 7.50 -4.30 21.48
N PHE A 12 8.68 -4.52 22.09
CA PHE A 12 9.95 -4.63 21.37
C PHE A 12 9.91 -5.67 20.24
N ARG A 13 9.23 -6.80 20.42
CA ARG A 13 9.16 -7.85 19.39
C ARG A 13 8.33 -7.42 18.21
N VAL A 14 7.21 -6.76 18.46
CA VAL A 14 6.32 -6.22 17.44
C VAL A 14 7.01 -5.08 16.69
N ALA A 15 7.67 -4.15 17.42
CA ALA A 15 8.46 -3.07 16.83
C ALA A 15 9.55 -3.61 15.89
N GLN A 16 10.29 -4.63 16.31
CA GLN A 16 11.32 -5.26 15.48
C GLN A 16 10.74 -5.97 14.26
N LEU A 17 9.58 -6.62 14.38
CA LEU A 17 8.89 -7.25 13.25
C LEU A 17 8.48 -6.20 12.20
N HIS A 18 7.86 -5.10 12.64
CA HIS A 18 7.48 -3.99 11.76
C HIS A 18 8.72 -3.33 11.12
N ALA A 19 9.78 -3.09 11.88
CA ALA A 19 11.04 -2.56 11.38
C ALA A 19 11.69 -3.47 10.32
N ALA A 20 11.68 -4.79 10.54
CA ALA A 20 12.16 -5.76 9.56
C ALA A 20 11.30 -5.74 8.28
N THR A 21 9.99 -5.61 8.42
CA THR A 21 9.07 -5.49 7.27
C THR A 21 9.30 -4.21 6.48
N VAL A 22 9.47 -3.06 7.15
CA VAL A 22 9.85 -1.79 6.52
C VAL A 22 11.17 -1.93 5.76
N SER A 23 12.22 -2.49 6.40
CA SER A 23 13.56 -2.63 5.80
C SER A 23 13.58 -3.55 4.58
N ARG A 24 12.66 -4.54 4.51
CA ARG A 24 12.50 -5.43 3.34
C ARG A 24 11.69 -4.80 2.22
N THR A 25 10.97 -3.70 2.49
CA THR A 25 10.14 -3.04 1.49
C THR A 25 10.99 -2.06 0.68
N PRO A 26 11.12 -2.23 -0.65
CA PRO A 26 11.93 -1.34 -1.47
C PRO A 26 11.51 0.13 -1.35
N GLY A 27 12.48 1.02 -1.20
CA GLY A 27 12.26 2.45 -1.08
C GLY A 27 12.02 2.95 0.34
N PHE A 28 12.13 2.09 1.36
CA PHE A 28 11.99 2.45 2.76
C PHE A 28 13.23 2.12 3.57
N ALA A 29 13.47 2.90 4.63
CA ALA A 29 14.45 2.63 5.67
C ALA A 29 13.89 3.00 7.03
N VAL A 30 14.26 2.23 8.05
CA VAL A 30 13.93 2.53 9.44
C VAL A 30 14.92 3.57 9.96
N ALA A 31 14.41 4.73 10.34
CA ALA A 31 15.20 5.81 10.92
C ALA A 31 15.41 5.61 12.42
N HIS A 32 14.36 5.19 13.13
CA HIS A 32 14.40 4.94 14.57
C HIS A 32 13.27 4.01 15.00
N ILE A 33 13.47 3.35 16.15
CA ILE A 33 12.46 2.55 16.84
C ILE A 33 12.33 3.10 18.25
N SER A 34 11.15 3.61 18.58
CA SER A 34 10.85 4.20 19.88
C SER A 34 9.91 3.30 20.69
N PRO A 35 10.26 2.95 21.92
CA PRO A 35 9.40 2.12 22.77
C PRO A 35 8.29 2.91 23.48
N ASN A 36 8.28 4.23 23.38
CA ASN A 36 7.33 5.10 24.07
C ASN A 36 7.30 6.51 23.47
N LEU A 37 6.31 7.31 23.89
CA LEU A 37 6.11 8.68 23.45
C LEU A 37 7.31 9.59 23.79
N ALA A 38 7.86 9.48 25.01
CA ALA A 38 8.95 10.36 25.47
C ALA A 38 10.22 10.15 24.64
N ASP A 39 10.53 8.90 24.28
CA ASP A 39 11.66 8.58 23.40
C ASP A 39 11.44 9.12 21.98
N ALA A 40 10.26 8.92 21.40
CA ALA A 40 9.93 9.45 20.09
C ALA A 40 10.08 10.97 20.03
N VAL A 41 9.51 11.68 21.00
CA VAL A 41 9.58 13.16 21.08
C VAL A 41 11.03 13.63 21.26
N ARG A 42 11.80 12.99 22.15
CA ARG A 42 13.22 13.30 22.34
C ARG A 42 13.99 13.15 21.04
N TRP A 43 13.88 11.99 20.39
CA TRP A 43 14.60 11.71 19.16
C TRP A 43 14.23 12.68 18.02
N LEU A 44 12.97 13.04 17.88
CA LEU A 44 12.51 14.03 16.91
C LEU A 44 13.06 15.45 17.21
N SER A 45 13.25 15.78 18.51
CA SER A 45 13.76 17.11 18.92
C SER A 45 15.27 17.26 18.79
N GLU A 46 16.04 16.18 18.67
CA GLU A 46 17.51 16.19 18.58
C GLU A 46 18.05 16.78 17.25
N GLY A 47 17.16 17.23 16.36
CA GLY A 47 17.48 18.07 15.20
C GLY A 47 18.08 17.31 14.00
N GLY A 48 17.57 17.58 12.80
CA GLY A 48 18.05 16.98 11.54
C GLY A 48 17.43 15.64 11.17
N ASN A 49 16.62 15.03 12.02
CA ASN A 49 15.95 13.77 11.76
C ASN A 49 14.69 13.98 10.90
N ARG A 50 14.85 13.81 9.60
CA ARG A 50 13.70 13.86 8.69
C ARG A 50 12.99 12.51 8.68
N ILE A 51 11.69 12.52 8.98
CA ILE A 51 10.80 11.38 8.91
C ILE A 51 9.74 11.65 7.85
N ASP A 52 9.49 10.65 7.01
CA ASP A 52 8.44 10.70 6.00
C ASP A 52 7.16 10.02 6.51
N LEU A 53 7.30 8.96 7.32
CA LEU A 53 6.20 8.16 7.82
C LEU A 53 6.46 7.66 9.25
N ALA A 54 5.46 7.74 10.11
CA ALA A 54 5.45 7.05 11.41
C ALA A 54 4.52 5.83 11.39
N LEU A 55 5.00 4.68 11.85
CA LEU A 55 4.17 3.53 12.24
C LEU A 55 3.92 3.66 13.74
N LEU A 56 2.68 3.91 14.15
CA LEU A 56 2.35 4.34 15.50
C LEU A 56 1.37 3.36 16.17
N ASP A 57 1.78 2.75 17.29
CA ASP A 57 0.80 2.18 18.22
C ASP A 57 0.11 3.27 19.02
N LEU A 58 -1.19 3.09 19.26
CA LEU A 58 -1.98 4.01 20.07
C LEU A 58 -1.86 3.75 21.58
N TYR A 59 -1.50 2.51 21.96
CA TYR A 59 -1.33 2.12 23.35
C TYR A 59 0.15 2.17 23.74
N LEU A 60 0.58 3.33 24.25
CA LEU A 60 1.93 3.52 24.73
C LEU A 60 1.91 3.69 26.26
N PRO A 61 2.94 3.22 26.97
CA PRO A 61 2.96 3.17 28.45
C PRO A 61 2.96 4.55 29.10
N ASP A 62 3.42 5.56 28.41
CA ASP A 62 3.63 6.94 28.90
C ASP A 62 2.68 7.96 28.29
N GLY A 63 1.69 7.53 27.51
CA GLY A 63 0.69 8.43 26.94
C GLY A 63 -0.04 7.87 25.75
N GLY A 64 -1.08 8.59 25.31
CA GLY A 64 -1.89 8.16 24.16
C GLY A 64 -1.21 8.46 22.83
N GLY A 65 -1.07 7.46 21.95
CA GLY A 65 -0.56 7.66 20.59
C GLY A 65 -1.37 8.67 19.78
N LEU A 66 -2.68 8.80 20.04
CA LEU A 66 -3.52 9.84 19.43
C LEU A 66 -3.06 11.27 19.77
N GLU A 67 -2.45 11.50 20.94
CA GLU A 67 -1.88 12.78 21.32
C GLU A 67 -0.58 13.04 20.57
N LEU A 68 0.25 12.00 20.43
CA LEU A 68 1.50 12.09 19.68
C LEU A 68 1.27 12.44 18.21
N MET A 69 0.23 11.91 17.57
CA MET A 69 -0.10 12.26 16.16
C MET A 69 -0.17 13.76 15.90
N ARG A 70 -0.62 14.55 16.89
CA ARG A 70 -0.70 16.03 16.76
C ARG A 70 0.65 16.73 16.79
N ARG A 71 1.70 16.04 17.22
CA ARG A 71 3.07 16.54 17.38
C ARG A 71 3.99 16.09 16.25
N LEU A 72 3.55 15.09 15.47
CA LEU A 72 4.31 14.58 14.34
C LEU A 72 4.12 15.48 13.12
N ASP A 73 5.23 15.92 12.53
CA ASP A 73 5.27 16.64 11.26
C ASP A 73 5.61 15.66 10.11
N CYS A 74 4.91 14.55 10.08
CA CYS A 74 5.05 13.52 9.05
C CYS A 74 3.74 12.76 8.88
N ASP A 75 3.63 11.98 7.80
CA ASP A 75 2.50 11.09 7.58
C ASP A 75 2.45 9.97 8.64
N VAL A 76 1.25 9.49 9.00
CA VAL A 76 1.07 8.48 10.06
C VAL A 76 0.26 7.30 9.55
N PHE A 77 0.78 6.11 9.78
CA PHE A 77 0.03 4.86 9.77
C PHE A 77 -0.17 4.41 11.22
N VAL A 78 -1.41 4.24 11.63
CA VAL A 78 -1.72 3.64 12.92
C VAL A 78 -1.65 2.13 12.81
N VAL A 79 -0.94 1.49 13.75
CA VAL A 79 -0.73 0.05 13.83
C VAL A 79 -1.03 -0.38 15.26
N SER A 80 -2.28 -0.70 15.59
CA SER A 80 -2.70 -0.87 16.97
C SER A 80 -3.70 -2.00 17.17
N ALA A 81 -3.78 -2.54 18.39
CA ALA A 81 -4.82 -3.48 18.79
C ALA A 81 -6.19 -2.80 19.03
N ALA A 82 -6.23 -1.47 19.10
CA ALA A 82 -7.47 -0.71 19.26
C ALA A 82 -8.36 -0.89 18.04
N ALA A 83 -9.54 -1.53 18.23
CA ALA A 83 -10.50 -1.82 17.18
C ALA A 83 -11.85 -1.09 17.38
N GLU A 84 -11.95 -0.29 18.43
CA GLU A 84 -13.16 0.48 18.73
C GLU A 84 -13.40 1.54 17.66
N SER A 85 -14.61 1.59 17.12
CA SER A 85 -14.96 2.49 16.02
C SER A 85 -14.70 3.97 16.34
N VAL A 86 -14.85 4.37 17.59
CA VAL A 86 -14.55 5.74 18.06
C VAL A 86 -13.04 6.06 17.93
N THR A 87 -12.19 5.13 18.37
CA THR A 87 -10.73 5.27 18.31
C THR A 87 -10.25 5.31 16.87
N VAL A 88 -10.72 4.39 16.03
CA VAL A 88 -10.40 4.34 14.60
C VAL A 88 -10.82 5.64 13.90
N ARG A 89 -12.07 6.10 14.10
CA ARG A 89 -12.55 7.36 13.53
C ARG A 89 -11.73 8.56 14.00
N THR A 90 -11.35 8.59 15.26
CA THR A 90 -10.54 9.68 15.82
C THR A 90 -9.16 9.70 15.18
N ALA A 91 -8.50 8.56 15.01
CA ALA A 91 -7.21 8.48 14.32
C ALA A 91 -7.29 8.96 12.87
N LEU A 92 -8.29 8.47 12.11
CA LEU A 92 -8.51 8.91 10.73
C LEU A 92 -8.83 10.40 10.62
N SER A 93 -9.66 10.95 11.50
CA SER A 93 -9.97 12.39 11.52
C SER A 93 -8.78 13.27 11.92
N ARG A 94 -7.77 12.69 12.57
CA ARG A 94 -6.50 13.36 12.92
C ARG A 94 -5.42 13.18 11.85
N GLY A 95 -5.75 12.63 10.69
CA GLY A 95 -4.85 12.54 9.55
C GLY A 95 -4.07 11.22 9.43
N ALA A 96 -4.47 10.15 10.14
CA ALA A 96 -3.91 8.83 9.84
C ALA A 96 -4.24 8.43 8.40
N LEU A 97 -3.21 8.18 7.59
CA LEU A 97 -3.38 7.76 6.20
C LEU A 97 -3.75 6.28 6.07
N ALA A 98 -3.44 5.48 7.07
CA ALA A 98 -3.86 4.08 7.17
C ALA A 98 -4.07 3.67 8.63
N TYR A 99 -4.91 2.65 8.83
CA TYR A 99 -5.14 2.02 10.12
C TYR A 99 -5.07 0.51 9.95
N LEU A 100 -4.13 -0.14 10.65
CA LEU A 100 -3.95 -1.58 10.66
C LEU A 100 -4.27 -2.11 12.05
N ILE A 101 -5.29 -2.97 12.14
CA ILE A 101 -5.71 -3.58 13.42
C ILE A 101 -4.89 -4.85 13.66
N LYS A 102 -4.11 -4.88 14.74
CA LYS A 102 -3.34 -6.07 15.16
C LYS A 102 -4.28 -7.19 15.64
N PRO A 103 -4.00 -8.48 15.32
CA PRO A 103 -2.91 -8.97 14.49
C PRO A 103 -3.24 -8.92 12.98
N PHE A 104 -2.24 -8.64 12.15
CA PHE A 104 -2.35 -8.67 10.69
C PHE A 104 -1.12 -9.35 10.07
N PRO A 105 -1.22 -9.91 8.86
CA PRO A 105 -0.09 -10.52 8.17
C PRO A 105 0.86 -9.45 7.61
N ASP A 106 2.16 -9.80 7.51
CA ASP A 106 3.23 -8.89 7.06
C ASP A 106 2.96 -8.27 5.67
N ASP A 107 2.34 -9.04 4.78
CA ASP A 107 2.00 -8.59 3.42
C ASP A 107 1.03 -7.40 3.43
N MET A 108 0.15 -7.29 4.42
CA MET A 108 -0.74 -6.14 4.57
C MET A 108 0.05 -4.85 4.81
N LEU A 109 1.09 -4.87 5.65
CA LEU A 109 1.95 -3.70 5.87
C LEU A 109 2.77 -3.39 4.62
N ILE A 110 3.34 -4.40 3.96
CA ILE A 110 4.09 -4.22 2.70
C ILE A 110 3.21 -3.56 1.62
N ASP A 111 1.97 -4.00 1.48
CA ASP A 111 1.03 -3.44 0.50
C ASP A 111 0.72 -1.97 0.82
N ARG A 112 0.49 -1.62 2.10
CA ARG A 112 0.26 -0.23 2.52
C ARG A 112 1.47 0.66 2.30
N LEU A 113 2.67 0.18 2.62
CA LEU A 113 3.92 0.91 2.36
C LEU A 113 4.11 1.13 0.85
N THR A 114 3.88 0.09 0.05
CA THR A 114 4.00 0.19 -1.42
C THR A 114 3.01 1.19 -2.02
N ALA A 115 1.76 1.17 -1.56
CA ALA A 115 0.73 2.14 -1.95
C ALA A 115 1.14 3.58 -1.55
N TYR A 116 1.67 3.75 -0.34
CA TYR A 116 2.17 5.03 0.14
C TYR A 116 3.37 5.55 -0.68
N ALA A 117 4.32 4.69 -1.03
CA ALA A 117 5.44 5.10 -1.88
C ALA A 117 4.98 5.63 -3.26
N ARG A 118 3.97 4.97 -3.85
CA ARG A 118 3.37 5.43 -5.11
C ARG A 118 2.63 6.75 -4.95
N TYR A 119 1.85 6.91 -3.89
CA TYR A 119 1.17 8.15 -3.53
C TYR A 119 2.16 9.31 -3.40
N ARG A 120 3.23 9.14 -2.61
CA ARG A 120 4.29 10.14 -2.43
C ARG A 120 4.99 10.46 -3.76
N ALA A 121 5.29 9.43 -4.57
CA ALA A 121 5.96 9.63 -5.86
C ALA A 121 5.14 10.50 -6.84
N VAL A 122 3.82 10.47 -6.77
CA VAL A 122 2.96 11.38 -7.56
C VAL A 122 3.07 12.80 -7.03
N LEU A 123 2.89 13.00 -5.72
CA LEU A 123 2.85 14.34 -5.13
C LEU A 123 4.22 15.04 -5.12
N ASP A 124 5.31 14.31 -4.86
CA ASP A 124 6.66 14.88 -4.76
C ASP A 124 7.22 15.32 -6.14
N ARG A 125 6.66 14.84 -7.25
CA ARG A 125 7.07 15.21 -8.61
C ARG A 125 6.46 16.51 -9.11
N LEU A 126 5.37 16.95 -8.51
CA LEU A 126 4.53 18.01 -9.05
C LEU A 126 4.65 19.27 -8.19
N GLN A 127 4.97 20.41 -8.81
CA GLN A 127 4.87 21.72 -8.15
C GLN A 127 3.41 22.20 -8.06
N VAL A 128 2.60 21.78 -9.02
CA VAL A 128 1.15 22.04 -9.06
C VAL A 128 0.48 20.75 -9.45
N VAL A 129 -0.46 20.29 -8.63
CA VAL A 129 -1.18 19.04 -8.82
C VAL A 129 -2.50 19.30 -9.52
N ALA A 130 -2.76 18.66 -10.66
CA ALA A 130 -4.08 18.68 -11.27
C ALA A 130 -5.04 17.72 -10.54
N GLN A 131 -6.36 17.99 -10.61
CA GLN A 131 -7.37 17.20 -9.91
C GLN A 131 -7.28 15.69 -10.24
N ALA A 132 -7.07 15.34 -11.51
CA ALA A 132 -6.98 13.95 -11.94
C ALA A 132 -5.78 13.21 -11.32
N GLU A 133 -4.66 13.90 -11.15
CA GLU A 133 -3.45 13.35 -10.51
C GLU A 133 -3.65 13.16 -9.01
N LEU A 134 -4.31 14.13 -8.34
CA LEU A 134 -4.67 14.01 -6.94
C LEU A 134 -5.63 12.82 -6.70
N ASP A 135 -6.66 12.69 -7.53
CA ASP A 135 -7.62 11.59 -7.45
C ASP A 135 -6.95 10.23 -7.67
N LEU A 136 -5.98 10.15 -8.59
CA LEU A 136 -5.19 8.95 -8.81
C LEU A 136 -4.32 8.62 -7.59
N ALA A 137 -3.64 9.61 -7.03
CA ALA A 137 -2.79 9.44 -5.86
C ALA A 137 -3.60 8.93 -4.65
N LEU A 138 -4.76 9.54 -4.37
CA LEU A 138 -5.64 9.14 -3.27
C LEU A 138 -6.23 7.75 -3.48
N ARG A 139 -6.67 7.40 -4.70
CA ARG A 139 -7.11 6.04 -5.03
C ARG A 139 -6.01 5.02 -4.83
N THR A 140 -4.78 5.35 -5.22
CA THR A 140 -3.61 4.46 -5.04
C THR A 140 -3.33 4.21 -3.56
N LEU A 141 -3.37 5.24 -2.72
CA LEU A 141 -3.16 5.14 -1.28
C LEU A 141 -4.21 4.24 -0.60
N HIS A 142 -5.48 4.38 -1.01
CA HIS A 142 -6.62 3.66 -0.43
C HIS A 142 -7.00 2.38 -1.19
N ALA A 143 -6.25 2.02 -2.24
CA ALA A 143 -6.49 0.76 -2.92
C ALA A 143 -6.54 -0.38 -1.90
N PRO A 144 -7.54 -1.25 -1.95
CA PRO A 144 -7.59 -2.40 -1.06
C PRO A 144 -6.26 -3.14 -1.22
N SER A 145 -5.66 -3.53 -0.07
CA SER A 145 -4.56 -4.49 -0.10
C SER A 145 -5.00 -5.62 -1.01
N SER A 146 -4.33 -5.79 -2.13
CA SER A 146 -4.66 -6.92 -2.97
C SER A 146 -4.56 -8.12 -2.05
N ASN A 147 -5.70 -8.76 -1.80
CA ASN A 147 -5.75 -10.02 -1.09
C ASN A 147 -5.02 -11.00 -2.03
N ARG A 148 -3.67 -10.93 -2.02
CA ARG A 148 -2.82 -11.76 -2.87
C ARG A 148 -3.08 -13.18 -2.45
N PRO A 149 -3.82 -13.96 -3.21
CA PRO A 149 -4.08 -15.34 -2.86
C PRO A 149 -2.74 -16.05 -2.67
N LYS A 150 -2.63 -16.97 -1.73
CA LYS A 150 -1.42 -17.81 -1.55
C LYS A 150 -0.97 -18.32 -2.93
N GLY A 151 0.28 -18.00 -3.33
CA GLY A 151 0.83 -18.30 -4.65
C GLY A 151 0.88 -17.11 -5.63
N HIS A 152 0.69 -15.88 -5.17
CA HIS A 152 0.88 -14.69 -6.00
C HIS A 152 2.39 -14.42 -6.21
N SER A 153 2.83 -14.45 -7.45
CA SER A 153 4.21 -14.12 -7.85
C SER A 153 4.23 -12.74 -8.52
N ALA A 154 5.03 -11.81 -8.00
CA ALA A 154 5.23 -10.51 -8.61
C ALA A 154 5.80 -10.62 -10.04
N LEU A 155 6.64 -11.63 -10.29
CA LEU A 155 7.15 -11.93 -11.63
C LEU A 155 6.03 -12.34 -12.59
N THR A 156 5.09 -13.16 -12.13
CA THR A 156 3.92 -13.57 -12.92
C THR A 156 2.99 -12.38 -13.18
N GLU A 157 2.76 -11.52 -12.19
CA GLU A 157 1.97 -10.30 -12.37
C GLU A 157 2.58 -9.37 -13.42
N GLN A 158 3.89 -9.15 -13.36
CA GLN A 158 4.61 -8.35 -14.37
C GLN A 158 4.54 -8.99 -15.77
N ALA A 159 4.68 -10.32 -15.86
CA ALA A 159 4.60 -11.02 -17.13
C ALA A 159 3.19 -10.91 -17.75
N VAL A 160 2.14 -11.07 -16.94
CA VAL A 160 0.74 -10.89 -17.37
C VAL A 160 0.48 -9.44 -17.80
N GLY A 161 0.91 -8.44 -17.01
CA GLY A 161 0.75 -7.03 -17.36
C GLY A 161 1.47 -6.67 -18.65
N ARG A 162 2.70 -7.17 -18.85
CA ARG A 162 3.48 -6.98 -20.07
C ARG A 162 2.80 -7.59 -21.28
N ALA A 163 2.30 -8.83 -21.16
CA ALA A 163 1.59 -9.52 -22.24
C ALA A 163 0.35 -8.73 -22.73
N VAL A 164 -0.34 -8.01 -21.83
CA VAL A 164 -1.48 -7.16 -22.20
C VAL A 164 -1.03 -5.87 -22.88
N VAL A 165 0.03 -5.21 -22.35
CA VAL A 165 0.52 -3.92 -22.87
C VAL A 165 1.20 -4.06 -24.24
N GLU A 166 1.91 -5.19 -24.48
CA GLU A 166 2.61 -5.48 -25.74
C GLU A 166 1.68 -6.04 -26.83
N ALA A 167 0.42 -6.31 -26.52
CA ALA A 167 -0.53 -6.84 -27.48
C ALA A 167 -1.10 -5.73 -28.39
N ASP A 168 -1.11 -5.95 -29.70
CA ASP A 168 -1.67 -5.03 -30.71
C ASP A 168 -3.21 -4.89 -30.66
N SER A 169 -3.88 -5.78 -29.92
CA SER A 169 -5.34 -5.80 -29.78
C SER A 169 -5.76 -6.37 -28.42
N PRO A 170 -6.99 -6.09 -27.93
CA PRO A 170 -7.46 -6.61 -26.65
C PRO A 170 -7.38 -8.13 -26.55
N VAL A 171 -6.72 -8.66 -25.52
CA VAL A 171 -6.45 -10.08 -25.29
C VAL A 171 -7.42 -10.70 -24.30
N SER A 172 -7.65 -12.02 -24.42
CA SER A 172 -8.41 -12.81 -23.45
C SER A 172 -7.50 -13.43 -22.39
N ALA A 173 -8.10 -13.96 -21.32
CA ALA A 173 -7.36 -14.72 -20.31
C ALA A 173 -6.73 -16.02 -20.86
N ALA A 174 -7.27 -16.56 -21.95
CA ALA A 174 -6.69 -17.72 -22.63
C ALA A 174 -5.43 -17.33 -23.40
N ASP A 175 -5.50 -16.22 -24.17
CA ASP A 175 -4.36 -15.71 -24.94
C ASP A 175 -3.17 -15.40 -24.02
N VAL A 176 -3.42 -14.71 -22.90
CA VAL A 176 -2.40 -14.40 -21.90
C VAL A 176 -1.86 -15.64 -21.20
N ALA A 177 -2.71 -16.62 -20.90
CA ALA A 177 -2.31 -17.89 -20.28
C ALA A 177 -1.32 -18.65 -21.17
N ASP A 178 -1.59 -18.74 -22.47
CA ASP A 178 -0.74 -19.40 -23.45
C ASP A 178 0.59 -18.66 -23.64
N GLN A 179 0.56 -17.34 -23.71
CA GLN A 179 1.76 -16.50 -23.87
C GLN A 179 2.69 -16.53 -22.66
N VAL A 180 2.14 -16.52 -21.43
CA VAL A 180 2.92 -16.46 -20.18
C VAL A 180 3.28 -17.86 -19.66
N GLY A 181 2.65 -18.93 -20.18
CA GLY A 181 2.87 -20.30 -19.72
C GLY A 181 2.23 -20.62 -18.37
N ILE A 182 1.04 -20.07 -18.09
CA ILE A 182 0.28 -20.27 -16.85
C ILE A 182 -1.12 -20.83 -17.15
N SER A 183 -1.83 -21.30 -16.11
CA SER A 183 -3.21 -21.72 -16.32
C SER A 183 -4.14 -20.54 -16.63
N ARG A 184 -5.20 -20.76 -17.44
CA ARG A 184 -6.22 -19.75 -17.72
C ARG A 184 -6.85 -19.16 -16.44
N ALA A 185 -7.08 -20.01 -15.42
CA ALA A 185 -7.60 -19.54 -14.13
C ALA A 185 -6.62 -18.61 -13.41
N THR A 186 -5.32 -18.89 -13.52
CA THR A 186 -4.25 -18.03 -13.00
C THR A 186 -4.20 -16.71 -13.77
N ALA A 187 -4.20 -16.74 -15.11
CA ALA A 187 -4.23 -15.54 -15.95
C ALA A 187 -5.45 -14.67 -15.64
N GLN A 188 -6.65 -15.26 -15.57
CA GLN A 188 -7.88 -14.53 -15.23
C GLN A 188 -7.78 -13.81 -13.89
N ARG A 189 -7.19 -14.45 -12.87
CA ARG A 189 -7.01 -13.86 -11.55
C ARG A 189 -6.08 -12.65 -11.58
N TYR A 190 -4.93 -12.73 -12.27
CA TYR A 190 -4.00 -11.62 -12.40
C TYR A 190 -4.58 -10.48 -13.24
N LEU A 191 -5.30 -10.80 -14.34
CA LEU A 191 -5.95 -9.80 -15.18
C LEU A 191 -7.05 -9.06 -14.42
N SER A 192 -7.83 -9.74 -13.58
CA SER A 192 -8.82 -9.08 -12.71
C SER A 192 -8.14 -8.10 -11.73
N LEU A 193 -7.07 -8.53 -11.05
CA LEU A 193 -6.32 -7.68 -10.12
C LEU A 193 -5.71 -6.44 -10.81
N LEU A 194 -5.10 -6.63 -11.98
CA LEU A 194 -4.52 -5.53 -12.77
C LEU A 194 -5.59 -4.55 -13.29
N SER A 195 -6.77 -5.07 -13.62
CA SER A 195 -7.91 -4.23 -14.03
C SER A 195 -8.51 -3.46 -12.86
N GLU A 196 -8.67 -4.10 -11.70
CA GLU A 196 -9.14 -3.46 -10.46
C GLU A 196 -8.18 -2.37 -9.96
N SER A 197 -6.88 -2.56 -10.17
CA SER A 197 -5.85 -1.54 -9.86
C SER A 197 -5.75 -0.42 -10.91
N GLY A 198 -6.50 -0.51 -12.03
CA GLY A 198 -6.42 0.44 -13.13
C GLY A 198 -5.15 0.34 -13.97
N SER A 199 -4.34 -0.73 -13.79
CA SER A 199 -3.10 -0.95 -14.55
C SER A 199 -3.37 -1.42 -15.99
N ILE A 200 -4.53 -2.01 -16.24
CA ILE A 200 -5.04 -2.40 -17.56
C ILE A 200 -6.53 -2.08 -17.66
N ALA A 201 -7.03 -1.87 -18.88
CA ALA A 201 -8.44 -1.69 -19.16
C ALA A 201 -9.14 -3.03 -19.41
N MET A 202 -10.39 -3.20 -18.95
CA MET A 202 -11.23 -4.36 -19.24
C MET A 202 -12.43 -3.94 -20.06
N GLN A 203 -12.72 -4.69 -21.12
CA GLN A 203 -13.87 -4.53 -21.99
C GLN A 203 -14.65 -5.83 -22.09
N LEU A 204 -15.98 -5.73 -22.23
CA LEU A 204 -16.85 -6.88 -22.49
C LEU A 204 -17.07 -7.03 -23.99
N ARG A 205 -16.71 -8.19 -24.54
CA ARG A 205 -17.05 -8.54 -25.92
C ARG A 205 -18.23 -9.49 -25.94
N TYR A 206 -19.32 -9.06 -26.55
CA TYR A 206 -20.51 -9.87 -26.76
C TYR A 206 -20.37 -10.66 -28.06
N GLY A 207 -20.40 -11.99 -27.97
CA GLY A 207 -20.49 -12.86 -29.15
C GLY A 207 -21.93 -13.04 -29.61
N ALA A 208 -22.14 -13.61 -30.82
CA ALA A 208 -23.48 -13.85 -31.39
C ALA A 208 -24.30 -14.85 -30.55
N THR A 209 -23.66 -15.75 -29.83
CA THR A 209 -24.27 -16.72 -28.90
C THR A 209 -23.27 -17.02 -27.78
N GLY A 210 -23.66 -16.79 -26.49
CA GLY A 210 -22.85 -17.20 -25.35
C GLY A 210 -22.66 -16.13 -24.27
N ARG A 211 -21.86 -16.49 -23.26
CA ARG A 211 -21.50 -15.59 -22.14
C ARG A 211 -20.53 -14.52 -22.64
N PRO A 212 -20.67 -13.25 -22.23
CA PRO A 212 -19.72 -12.18 -22.59
C PRO A 212 -18.28 -12.58 -22.22
N GLU A 213 -17.35 -12.34 -23.14
CA GLU A 213 -15.93 -12.59 -22.92
C GLU A 213 -15.25 -11.30 -22.45
N HIS A 214 -14.45 -11.42 -21.39
CA HIS A 214 -13.63 -10.30 -20.91
C HIS A 214 -12.40 -10.19 -21.82
N ARG A 215 -12.14 -8.98 -22.34
CA ARG A 215 -10.95 -8.60 -23.08
C ARG A 215 -10.20 -7.52 -22.34
N PHE A 216 -8.88 -7.58 -22.39
CA PHE A 216 -7.99 -6.69 -21.64
C PHE A 216 -7.04 -5.98 -22.61
N SER A 217 -6.81 -4.69 -22.38
CA SER A 217 -5.91 -3.84 -23.17
C SER A 217 -5.07 -2.93 -22.26
N ALA A 218 -4.05 -2.27 -22.81
CA ALA A 218 -3.40 -1.16 -22.14
C ALA A 218 -4.46 -0.09 -21.75
N PRO A 219 -4.26 0.64 -20.64
CA PRO A 219 -5.11 1.78 -20.32
C PRO A 219 -4.89 2.89 -21.35
N ASP A 220 -5.98 3.60 -21.70
CA ASP A 220 -5.95 4.77 -22.61
C ASP A 220 -5.10 5.91 -22.03
#